data_157f00986600b939f57fd8e2a28057e7
#
_entry.id   157f00986600b939f57fd8e2a28057e7
#
_cell.length_a   1.000
_cell.length_b   1.000
_cell.length_c   1.000
_cell.angle_alpha   90.00
_cell.angle_beta   90.00
_cell.angle_gamma   90.00
#
_symmetry.space_group_name_H-M   'P 1'
#
loop_
_entity.id
_entity.type
_entity.pdbx_description
1 polymer ?
#
loop_
_entity_poly.entity_id
_entity_poly.type
_entity_poly.pdbx_seq_one_letter_code
_entity_poly.pdbx_strand_id
1 'polypeptide(L)'
;MNRVRIREIVRKEFIQLFRDRKNRPILAVMPFIQLLIFGYVVSTDVRDIKMGILDQSRTRESRLVSQAFEGSPVFRITHRVDDPRELEELLLRRRVDVAVKIAPDFSERVRSGRTAAVQVLADGSMSNLAGVRVAYTLQVLEKLSQDFLRELVPQRVDYGRIDARTRTWFNPNLESRDFFVPGIVAVLIMIISLLFTSMAIIKEKEVGTMEQLIVTPMRPFELILGKTIPYTLISIAQMVAVSLFAVFWFDVPMRGSVLLMFAGVCLFLLSNLGIGLFISTISATQQQAMMTTFFFIVPFFMLSGFIFPIENMPVAVQWLTCLNPLRFMIVIIRGVFLKGVGMEVLWPQYLALVILGAAVFAGAVGRFRKRLD
;
A
#
# COMPACT_ATOMS: atom_id res chain seq x y z
N MET A 1 -27.05 29.32 -13.23
CA MET A 1 -27.05 27.95 -12.72
C MET A 1 -28.37 27.65 -12.02
N ASN A 2 -29.19 26.76 -12.56
CA ASN A 2 -30.49 26.45 -11.99
C ASN A 2 -30.37 25.30 -10.97
N ARG A 3 -30.45 25.62 -9.67
CA ARG A 3 -30.29 24.65 -8.57
C ARG A 3 -31.36 23.54 -8.62
N VAL A 4 -32.56 23.83 -9.13
CA VAL A 4 -33.65 22.84 -9.23
C VAL A 4 -33.27 21.74 -10.24
N ARG A 5 -32.70 22.09 -11.41
CA ARG A 5 -32.31 21.14 -12.45
C ARG A 5 -31.22 20.22 -11.95
N ILE A 6 -30.17 20.75 -11.30
CA ILE A 6 -29.09 19.94 -10.73
C ILE A 6 -29.65 18.97 -9.68
N ARG A 7 -30.52 19.44 -8.80
CA ARG A 7 -31.16 18.60 -7.77
C ARG A 7 -31.92 17.41 -8.37
N GLU A 8 -32.70 17.65 -9.43
CA GLU A 8 -33.48 16.58 -10.06
C GLU A 8 -32.63 15.56 -10.77
N ILE A 9 -31.50 15.99 -11.40
CA ILE A 9 -30.51 15.06 -11.98
C ILE A 9 -29.87 14.23 -10.87
N VAL A 10 -29.41 14.86 -9.80
CA VAL A 10 -28.80 14.19 -8.66
C VAL A 10 -29.76 13.15 -8.07
N ARG A 11 -31.05 13.53 -7.88
CA ARG A 11 -32.08 12.61 -7.39
C ARG A 11 -32.31 11.42 -8.32
N LYS A 12 -32.38 11.66 -9.64
CA LYS A 12 -32.48 10.60 -10.67
C LYS A 12 -31.31 9.62 -10.58
N GLU A 13 -30.09 10.12 -10.52
CA GLU A 13 -28.87 9.30 -10.47
C GLU A 13 -28.84 8.44 -9.20
N PHE A 14 -29.17 9.00 -8.02
CA PHE A 14 -29.30 8.22 -6.79
C PHE A 14 -30.33 7.10 -6.90
N ILE A 15 -31.51 7.40 -7.44
CA ILE A 15 -32.56 6.39 -7.62
C ILE A 15 -32.07 5.28 -8.57
N GLN A 16 -31.41 5.65 -9.67
CA GLN A 16 -30.88 4.68 -10.62
C GLN A 16 -29.79 3.79 -10.01
N LEU A 17 -28.85 4.38 -9.27
CA LEU A 17 -27.76 3.64 -8.60
C LEU A 17 -28.29 2.64 -7.58
N PHE A 18 -29.19 3.08 -6.71
CA PHE A 18 -29.73 2.21 -5.65
C PHE A 18 -30.85 1.27 -6.14
N ARG A 19 -31.50 1.54 -7.27
CA ARG A 19 -32.49 0.65 -7.87
C ARG A 19 -31.82 -0.53 -8.60
N ASP A 20 -30.61 -0.37 -9.11
CA ASP A 20 -29.87 -1.42 -9.79
C ASP A 20 -29.37 -2.45 -8.79
N ARG A 21 -29.96 -3.65 -8.83
CA ARG A 21 -29.60 -4.77 -7.93
C ARG A 21 -28.14 -5.23 -8.07
N LYS A 22 -27.52 -5.02 -9.23
CA LYS A 22 -26.14 -5.41 -9.49
C LYS A 22 -25.12 -4.44 -8.86
N ASN A 23 -25.47 -3.15 -8.79
CA ASN A 23 -24.58 -2.11 -8.26
C ASN A 23 -24.56 -2.07 -6.73
N ARG A 24 -25.64 -2.47 -6.05
CA ARG A 24 -25.75 -2.44 -4.58
C ARG A 24 -24.63 -3.21 -3.88
N PRO A 25 -24.36 -4.50 -4.20
CA PRO A 25 -23.29 -5.24 -3.53
C PRO A 25 -21.90 -4.69 -3.86
N ILE A 26 -21.70 -4.17 -5.08
CA ILE A 26 -20.42 -3.56 -5.47
C ILE A 26 -20.14 -2.31 -4.62
N LEU A 27 -21.15 -1.49 -4.37
CA LEU A 27 -20.99 -0.27 -3.58
C LEU A 27 -20.91 -0.53 -2.07
N ALA A 28 -21.73 -1.46 -1.55
CA ALA A 28 -21.88 -1.65 -0.12
C ALA A 28 -20.97 -2.73 0.48
N VAL A 29 -20.67 -3.79 -0.25
CA VAL A 29 -19.99 -4.98 0.29
C VAL A 29 -18.57 -5.13 -0.23
N MET A 30 -18.36 -4.90 -1.54
CA MET A 30 -17.05 -5.11 -2.17
C MET A 30 -15.90 -4.33 -1.52
N PRO A 31 -16.04 -3.07 -1.09
CA PRO A 31 -14.95 -2.34 -0.46
C PRO A 31 -14.47 -3.00 0.85
N PHE A 32 -15.39 -3.55 1.63
CA PHE A 32 -15.05 -4.25 2.88
C PHE A 32 -14.37 -5.59 2.60
N ILE A 33 -14.87 -6.37 1.62
CA ILE A 33 -14.24 -7.62 1.21
C ILE A 33 -12.82 -7.34 0.71
N GLN A 34 -12.64 -6.33 -0.13
CA GLN A 34 -11.32 -5.94 -0.64
C GLN A 34 -10.40 -5.50 0.50
N LEU A 35 -10.90 -4.69 1.44
CA LEU A 35 -10.12 -4.27 2.60
C LEU A 35 -9.72 -5.46 3.47
N LEU A 36 -10.63 -6.43 3.71
CA LEU A 36 -10.33 -7.66 4.43
C LEU A 36 -9.26 -8.49 3.71
N ILE A 37 -9.43 -8.73 2.40
CA ILE A 37 -8.45 -9.50 1.62
C ILE A 37 -7.08 -8.83 1.68
N PHE A 38 -6.99 -7.55 1.37
CA PHE A 38 -5.70 -6.86 1.36
C PHE A 38 -5.12 -6.68 2.75
N GLY A 39 -5.94 -6.40 3.76
CA GLY A 39 -5.50 -6.23 5.14
C GLY A 39 -4.91 -7.48 5.77
N TYR A 40 -5.42 -8.67 5.39
CA TYR A 40 -4.90 -9.95 5.87
C TYR A 40 -3.89 -10.61 4.93
N VAL A 41 -4.07 -10.51 3.61
CA VAL A 41 -3.23 -11.19 2.62
C VAL A 41 -1.93 -10.44 2.34
N VAL A 42 -1.98 -9.11 2.33
CA VAL A 42 -0.79 -8.27 2.07
C VAL A 42 -0.05 -8.03 3.39
N SER A 43 0.29 -9.09 4.11
CA SER A 43 1.19 -9.03 5.25
C SER A 43 2.59 -9.39 4.80
N THR A 44 3.53 -8.47 5.02
CA THR A 44 4.97 -8.73 4.91
C THR A 44 5.58 -8.97 6.30
N ASP A 45 4.74 -9.18 7.31
CA ASP A 45 5.19 -9.48 8.66
C ASP A 45 5.91 -10.82 8.65
N VAL A 46 7.18 -10.78 8.90
CA VAL A 46 7.99 -11.97 8.99
C VAL A 46 7.84 -12.53 10.41
N ARG A 47 6.84 -13.39 10.56
CA ARG A 47 6.63 -14.17 11.79
C ARG A 47 6.99 -15.63 11.45
N ASP A 48 7.69 -16.29 12.36
CA ASP A 48 7.99 -17.72 12.23
C ASP A 48 8.93 -18.04 11.03
N ILE A 49 10.13 -17.46 11.06
CA ILE A 49 11.18 -17.75 10.06
C ILE A 49 11.64 -19.19 10.26
N LYS A 50 11.37 -20.05 9.28
CA LYS A 50 11.87 -21.44 9.29
C LYS A 50 13.37 -21.44 9.02
N MET A 51 14.13 -21.96 9.98
CA MET A 51 15.58 -21.96 9.93
C MET A 51 16.15 -23.37 9.82
N GLY A 52 17.12 -23.52 8.91
CA GLY A 52 18.00 -24.67 8.85
C GLY A 52 19.36 -24.36 9.48
N ILE A 53 19.91 -25.27 10.28
CA ILE A 53 21.24 -25.10 10.87
C ILE A 53 22.14 -26.25 10.44
N LEU A 54 23.32 -25.89 9.91
CA LEU A 54 24.45 -26.80 9.66
C LEU A 54 25.58 -26.46 10.64
N ASP A 55 25.72 -27.24 11.70
CA ASP A 55 26.77 -27.06 12.69
C ASP A 55 27.89 -28.06 12.45
N GLN A 56 28.94 -27.62 11.75
CA GLN A 56 30.14 -28.43 11.49
C GLN A 56 31.15 -28.39 12.65
N SER A 57 31.02 -27.45 13.58
CA SER A 57 31.90 -27.31 14.74
C SER A 57 31.54 -28.28 15.88
N ARG A 58 30.24 -28.53 16.11
CA ARG A 58 29.68 -29.43 17.13
C ARG A 58 30.23 -29.18 18.55
N THR A 59 30.52 -27.93 18.86
CA THR A 59 31.12 -27.49 20.14
C THR A 59 30.12 -26.82 21.06
N ARG A 60 30.57 -26.41 22.26
CA ARG A 60 29.76 -25.63 23.18
C ARG A 60 29.38 -24.26 22.58
N GLU A 61 30.37 -23.61 21.97
CA GLU A 61 30.23 -22.28 21.40
C GLU A 61 29.27 -22.29 20.20
N SER A 62 29.32 -23.30 19.34
CA SER A 62 28.36 -23.42 18.23
C SER A 62 26.95 -23.73 18.68
N ARG A 63 26.78 -24.45 19.80
CA ARG A 63 25.45 -24.67 20.39
C ARG A 63 24.82 -23.37 20.92
N LEU A 64 25.63 -22.43 21.45
CA LEU A 64 25.13 -21.12 21.86
C LEU A 64 24.57 -20.33 20.69
N VAL A 65 25.14 -20.49 19.48
CA VAL A 65 24.54 -19.89 18.26
C VAL A 65 23.14 -20.46 18.03
N SER A 66 22.98 -21.78 18.09
CA SER A 66 21.67 -22.42 17.91
C SER A 66 20.67 -21.99 18.99
N GLN A 67 21.09 -21.93 20.25
CA GLN A 67 20.25 -21.49 21.39
C GLN A 67 19.82 -20.02 21.27
N ALA A 68 20.67 -19.14 20.72
CA ALA A 68 20.33 -17.75 20.50
C ALA A 68 19.16 -17.61 19.50
N PHE A 69 19.09 -18.47 18.48
CA PHE A 69 17.97 -18.52 17.55
C PHE A 69 16.72 -19.19 18.15
N GLU A 70 16.88 -20.24 18.96
CA GLU A 70 15.76 -20.88 19.67
C GLU A 70 15.10 -19.93 20.68
N GLY A 71 15.88 -19.07 21.33
CA GLY A 71 15.40 -18.05 22.25
C GLY A 71 14.72 -16.86 21.59
N SER A 72 14.76 -16.76 20.26
CA SER A 72 14.12 -15.66 19.53
C SER A 72 12.70 -16.02 19.10
N PRO A 73 11.69 -15.18 19.39
CA PRO A 73 10.29 -15.45 19.02
C PRO A 73 10.04 -15.39 17.50
N VAL A 74 11.02 -14.95 16.74
CA VAL A 74 10.92 -14.75 15.28
C VAL A 74 11.37 -15.99 14.52
N PHE A 75 12.28 -16.80 15.10
CA PHE A 75 12.85 -17.95 14.44
C PHE A 75 12.32 -19.26 14.97
N ARG A 76 12.15 -20.23 14.04
CA ARG A 76 11.87 -21.61 14.36
C ARG A 76 12.88 -22.50 13.66
N ILE A 77 13.74 -23.16 14.42
CA ILE A 77 14.67 -24.16 13.87
C ILE A 77 13.86 -25.38 13.48
N THR A 78 13.71 -25.62 12.19
CA THR A 78 12.93 -26.75 11.66
C THR A 78 13.80 -27.92 11.24
N HIS A 79 15.06 -27.64 10.81
CA HIS A 79 15.96 -28.67 10.33
C HIS A 79 17.37 -28.42 10.87
N ARG A 80 17.99 -29.51 11.33
CA ARG A 80 19.41 -29.58 11.67
C ARG A 80 20.02 -30.61 10.76
N VAL A 81 21.00 -30.21 9.98
CA VAL A 81 21.63 -31.04 8.95
C VAL A 81 23.13 -31.13 9.14
N ASP A 82 23.68 -32.19 8.67
CA ASP A 82 25.12 -32.45 8.74
C ASP A 82 25.83 -32.28 7.39
N ASP A 83 25.05 -32.28 6.27
CA ASP A 83 25.58 -32.13 4.92
C ASP A 83 25.20 -30.76 4.34
N PRO A 84 26.19 -30.00 3.80
CA PRO A 84 25.91 -28.76 3.09
C PRO A 84 24.91 -28.90 1.91
N ARG A 85 24.94 -30.04 1.22
CA ARG A 85 24.01 -30.28 0.09
C ARG A 85 22.58 -30.42 0.53
N GLU A 86 22.36 -31.04 1.68
CA GLU A 86 21.01 -31.14 2.27
C GLU A 86 20.47 -29.76 2.64
N LEU A 87 21.34 -28.88 3.18
CA LEU A 87 20.96 -27.50 3.51
C LEU A 87 20.53 -26.71 2.29
N GLU A 88 21.28 -26.83 1.18
CA GLU A 88 20.94 -26.20 -0.09
C GLU A 88 19.62 -26.74 -0.67
N GLU A 89 19.38 -28.05 -0.57
CA GLU A 89 18.15 -28.67 -1.03
C GLU A 89 16.93 -28.20 -0.23
N LEU A 90 17.08 -28.03 1.09
CA LEU A 90 16.02 -27.46 1.94
C LEU A 90 15.65 -26.03 1.56
N LEU A 91 16.65 -25.20 1.19
CA LEU A 91 16.42 -23.85 0.67
C LEU A 91 15.73 -23.88 -0.71
N LEU A 92 16.21 -24.72 -1.63
CA LEU A 92 15.64 -24.88 -2.96
C LEU A 92 14.18 -25.34 -2.92
N ARG A 93 13.85 -26.27 -1.99
CA ARG A 93 12.49 -26.77 -1.78
C ARG A 93 11.63 -25.87 -0.89
N ARG A 94 12.14 -24.70 -0.48
CA ARG A 94 11.46 -23.77 0.44
C ARG A 94 10.98 -24.41 1.74
N ARG A 95 11.72 -25.43 2.21
CA ARG A 95 11.47 -26.05 3.53
C ARG A 95 11.99 -25.18 4.66
N VAL A 96 13.03 -24.39 4.37
CA VAL A 96 13.61 -23.36 5.24
C VAL A 96 13.68 -22.03 4.51
N ASP A 97 13.52 -20.95 5.24
CA ASP A 97 13.55 -19.57 4.74
C ASP A 97 14.94 -18.97 4.81
N VAL A 98 15.69 -19.36 5.85
CA VAL A 98 17.07 -18.96 6.14
C VAL A 98 17.84 -20.18 6.60
N ALA A 99 19.08 -20.27 6.20
CA ALA A 99 19.99 -21.29 6.67
C ALA A 99 21.26 -20.65 7.26
N VAL A 100 21.74 -21.22 8.36
CA VAL A 100 22.94 -20.80 9.07
C VAL A 100 23.94 -21.93 9.04
N LYS A 101 25.13 -21.65 8.49
CA LYS A 101 26.24 -22.61 8.45
C LYS A 101 27.36 -22.14 9.36
N ILE A 102 27.75 -22.97 10.32
CA ILE A 102 28.82 -22.75 11.27
C ILE A 102 30.02 -23.59 10.85
N ALA A 103 31.14 -22.93 10.61
CA ALA A 103 32.36 -23.57 10.13
C ALA A 103 32.98 -24.49 11.21
N PRO A 104 33.78 -25.51 10.82
CA PRO A 104 34.44 -26.43 11.75
C PRO A 104 35.40 -25.73 12.73
N ASP A 105 36.08 -24.68 12.27
CA ASP A 105 37.03 -23.88 13.04
C ASP A 105 36.42 -22.76 13.90
N PHE A 106 35.09 -22.68 13.97
CA PHE A 106 34.37 -21.61 14.64
C PHE A 106 34.80 -21.45 16.10
N SER A 107 34.82 -22.54 16.85
CA SER A 107 35.11 -22.51 18.28
C SER A 107 36.57 -22.15 18.57
N GLU A 108 37.50 -22.67 17.75
CA GLU A 108 38.95 -22.36 17.87
C GLU A 108 39.16 -20.85 17.65
N ARG A 109 38.53 -20.27 16.64
CA ARG A 109 38.63 -18.84 16.36
C ARG A 109 38.05 -18.01 17.48
N VAL A 110 36.85 -18.35 17.97
CA VAL A 110 36.21 -17.65 19.10
C VAL A 110 37.11 -17.67 20.34
N ARG A 111 37.64 -18.83 20.72
CA ARG A 111 38.50 -18.95 21.91
C ARG A 111 39.86 -18.25 21.75
N SER A 112 40.37 -18.17 20.54
CA SER A 112 41.61 -17.46 20.26
C SER A 112 41.44 -15.95 20.09
N GLY A 113 40.22 -15.42 20.30
CA GLY A 113 39.93 -13.99 20.09
C GLY A 113 39.98 -13.55 18.63
N ARG A 114 39.93 -14.48 17.67
CA ARG A 114 39.90 -14.18 16.24
C ARG A 114 38.46 -14.09 15.74
N THR A 115 38.29 -13.41 14.61
CA THR A 115 36.96 -13.32 13.96
C THR A 115 36.53 -14.70 13.49
N ALA A 116 35.43 -15.21 14.02
CA ALA A 116 34.77 -16.44 13.59
C ALA A 116 33.63 -16.10 12.61
N ALA A 117 33.67 -16.73 11.44
CA ALA A 117 32.66 -16.47 10.42
C ALA A 117 31.47 -17.44 10.55
N VAL A 118 30.28 -16.90 10.43
CA VAL A 118 29.02 -17.66 10.29
C VAL A 118 28.42 -17.28 8.94
N GLN A 119 28.15 -18.24 8.10
CA GLN A 119 27.53 -18.02 6.81
C GLN A 119 26.00 -18.03 6.95
N VAL A 120 25.34 -16.99 6.47
CA VAL A 120 23.88 -16.88 6.39
C VAL A 120 23.46 -17.01 4.95
N LEU A 121 22.61 -17.98 4.65
CA LEU A 121 22.02 -18.22 3.34
C LEU A 121 20.53 -17.95 3.44
N ALA A 122 19.97 -17.22 2.49
CA ALA A 122 18.53 -16.94 2.43
C ALA A 122 18.01 -17.13 1.00
N ASP A 123 16.74 -17.54 0.87
CA ASP A 123 16.08 -17.58 -0.42
C ASP A 123 15.81 -16.14 -0.93
N GLY A 124 16.61 -15.70 -1.91
CA GLY A 124 16.54 -14.38 -2.52
C GLY A 124 15.43 -14.20 -3.57
N SER A 125 14.64 -15.24 -3.86
CA SER A 125 13.58 -15.17 -4.88
C SER A 125 12.49 -14.14 -4.53
N MET A 126 12.33 -13.83 -3.24
CA MET A 126 11.47 -12.74 -2.73
C MET A 126 12.35 -11.71 -2.02
N SER A 127 12.96 -10.80 -2.76
CA SER A 127 13.98 -9.87 -2.28
C SER A 127 13.60 -9.08 -1.02
N ASN A 128 12.35 -8.61 -0.94
CA ASN A 128 11.86 -7.86 0.23
C ASN A 128 11.85 -8.70 1.50
N LEU A 129 11.36 -9.94 1.41
CA LEU A 129 11.31 -10.86 2.56
C LEU A 129 12.71 -11.37 2.92
N ALA A 130 13.54 -11.67 1.92
CA ALA A 130 14.91 -12.10 2.14
C ALA A 130 15.72 -11.04 2.90
N GLY A 131 15.61 -9.77 2.50
CA GLY A 131 16.29 -8.67 3.18
C GLY A 131 15.89 -8.56 4.66
N VAL A 132 14.60 -8.64 4.97
CA VAL A 132 14.10 -8.60 6.34
C VAL A 132 14.58 -9.80 7.15
N ARG A 133 14.50 -11.02 6.58
CA ARG A 133 14.94 -12.26 7.24
C ARG A 133 16.44 -12.24 7.56
N VAL A 134 17.25 -11.80 6.62
CA VAL A 134 18.70 -11.63 6.82
C VAL A 134 18.98 -10.59 7.89
N ALA A 135 18.28 -9.45 7.90
CA ALA A 135 18.47 -8.42 8.91
C ALA A 135 18.18 -8.93 10.32
N TYR A 136 17.09 -9.67 10.52
CA TYR A 136 16.79 -10.31 11.82
C TYR A 136 17.86 -11.35 12.20
N THR A 137 18.34 -12.13 11.25
CA THR A 137 19.40 -13.13 11.48
C THR A 137 20.69 -12.46 11.95
N LEU A 138 21.10 -11.40 11.27
CA LEU A 138 22.29 -10.62 11.64
C LEU A 138 22.14 -9.97 13.02
N GLN A 139 20.98 -9.48 13.36
CA GLN A 139 20.70 -8.88 14.68
C GLN A 139 20.88 -9.89 15.82
N VAL A 140 20.44 -11.14 15.65
CA VAL A 140 20.63 -12.21 16.64
C VAL A 140 22.12 -12.55 16.76
N LEU A 141 22.83 -12.67 15.62
CA LEU A 141 24.27 -12.98 15.60
C LEU A 141 25.10 -11.84 16.22
N GLU A 142 24.74 -10.59 15.99
CA GLU A 142 25.41 -9.44 16.57
C GLU A 142 25.27 -9.40 18.09
N LYS A 143 24.04 -9.63 18.59
CA LYS A 143 23.81 -9.74 20.04
C LYS A 143 24.64 -10.83 20.66
N LEU A 144 24.69 -12.02 20.04
CA LEU A 144 25.49 -13.13 20.48
C LEU A 144 27.00 -12.80 20.47
N SER A 145 27.48 -12.13 19.42
CA SER A 145 28.86 -11.66 19.33
C SER A 145 29.24 -10.73 20.49
N GLN A 146 28.34 -9.84 20.88
CA GLN A 146 28.55 -8.96 22.04
C GLN A 146 28.61 -9.75 23.35
N ASP A 147 27.79 -10.80 23.49
CA ASP A 147 27.78 -11.64 24.68
C ASP A 147 29.08 -12.49 24.78
N PHE A 148 29.57 -13.03 23.66
CA PHE A 148 30.89 -13.68 23.62
C PHE A 148 32.05 -12.75 23.99
N LEU A 149 32.03 -11.50 23.48
CA LEU A 149 33.07 -10.53 23.83
C LEU A 149 33.05 -10.19 25.32
N ARG A 150 31.88 -10.15 25.96
CA ARG A 150 31.76 -9.93 27.41
C ARG A 150 32.31 -11.08 28.24
N GLU A 151 32.17 -12.32 27.76
CA GLU A 151 32.64 -13.53 28.45
C GLU A 151 34.16 -13.72 28.31
N LEU A 152 34.72 -13.38 27.12
CA LEU A 152 36.13 -13.58 26.80
C LEU A 152 37.06 -12.48 27.33
N VAL A 153 36.55 -11.28 27.62
CA VAL A 153 37.35 -10.14 28.12
C VAL A 153 36.89 -9.77 29.52
N PRO A 154 37.39 -10.48 30.57
CA PRO A 154 36.99 -10.21 31.95
C PRO A 154 37.51 -8.87 32.51
N GLN A 155 38.57 -8.30 31.93
CA GLN A 155 39.04 -6.99 32.30
C GLN A 155 38.25 -5.91 31.53
N ARG A 156 37.54 -5.09 32.26
CA ARG A 156 36.87 -3.89 31.79
C ARG A 156 37.89 -2.89 31.22
N VAL A 157 38.27 -3.09 29.96
CA VAL A 157 38.69 -1.94 29.18
C VAL A 157 37.41 -1.29 28.71
N ASP A 158 37.02 -0.25 29.36
CA ASP A 158 35.82 0.54 29.09
C ASP A 158 36.10 1.37 27.82
N TYR A 159 36.16 0.68 26.66
CA TYR A 159 36.10 1.40 25.39
C TYR A 159 34.72 1.96 25.27
N GLY A 160 34.62 3.29 25.17
CA GLY A 160 33.38 4.00 24.97
C GLY A 160 32.55 3.28 23.88
N ARG A 161 31.43 2.68 24.29
CA ARG A 161 30.55 1.91 23.40
C ARG A 161 29.54 2.83 22.76
N ILE A 162 29.38 2.70 21.46
CA ILE A 162 28.21 3.25 20.77
C ILE A 162 27.05 2.27 21.00
N ASP A 163 26.17 2.59 21.95
CA ASP A 163 24.90 1.87 22.17
C ASP A 163 23.88 2.38 21.18
N ALA A 164 23.75 1.73 20.03
CA ALA A 164 22.78 2.09 19.00
C ALA A 164 21.38 1.62 19.41
N ARG A 165 20.62 2.50 20.09
CA ARG A 165 19.24 2.23 20.45
C ARG A 165 18.33 2.59 19.29
N THR A 166 17.99 1.61 18.47
CA THR A 166 17.05 1.77 17.36
C THR A 166 15.63 1.91 17.90
N ARG A 167 14.92 2.96 17.45
CA ARG A 167 13.50 3.16 17.74
C ARG A 167 12.77 3.48 16.44
N THR A 168 11.84 2.61 16.06
CA THR A 168 10.95 2.88 14.93
C THR A 168 9.83 3.83 15.37
N TRP A 169 9.66 4.91 14.59
CA TRP A 169 8.61 5.90 14.86
C TRP A 169 7.40 5.58 13.99
N PHE A 170 6.20 5.90 14.48
CA PHE A 170 4.90 5.78 13.82
C PHE A 170 4.35 4.36 13.64
N ASN A 171 5.18 3.34 13.49
CA ASN A 171 4.82 1.93 13.49
C ASN A 171 5.87 1.14 14.31
N PRO A 172 5.81 1.19 15.66
CA PRO A 172 6.83 0.60 16.52
C PRO A 172 6.98 -0.91 16.35
N ASN A 173 5.89 -1.59 16.03
CA ASN A 173 5.85 -3.04 15.85
C ASN A 173 6.16 -3.45 14.41
N LEU A 174 6.39 -2.50 13.50
CA LEU A 174 6.60 -2.74 12.06
C LEU A 174 5.48 -3.58 11.42
N GLU A 175 4.24 -3.41 11.90
CA GLU A 175 3.10 -4.17 11.41
C GLU A 175 2.74 -3.73 9.99
N SER A 176 2.70 -4.69 9.07
CA SER A 176 2.38 -4.44 7.66
C SER A 176 0.99 -3.86 7.47
N ARG A 177 0.02 -4.25 8.31
CA ARG A 177 -1.34 -3.75 8.27
C ARG A 177 -1.41 -2.22 8.42
N ASP A 178 -0.62 -1.64 9.32
CA ASP A 178 -0.58 -0.19 9.55
C ASP A 178 -0.10 0.56 8.31
N PHE A 179 0.79 -0.05 7.52
CA PHE A 179 1.29 0.53 6.29
C PHE A 179 0.35 0.36 5.10
N PHE A 180 -0.24 -0.84 4.94
CA PHE A 180 -1.03 -1.17 3.76
C PHE A 180 -2.49 -0.71 3.88
N VAL A 181 -3.14 -0.89 5.04
CA VAL A 181 -4.57 -0.61 5.21
C VAL A 181 -4.93 0.85 4.88
N PRO A 182 -4.23 1.88 5.37
CA PRO A 182 -4.53 3.26 4.98
C PRO A 182 -4.38 3.51 3.49
N GLY A 183 -3.35 2.94 2.86
CA GLY A 183 -3.15 3.08 1.42
C GLY A 183 -4.26 2.44 0.58
N ILE A 184 -4.78 1.30 1.02
CA ILE A 184 -5.91 0.62 0.37
C ILE A 184 -7.17 1.47 0.39
N VAL A 185 -7.42 2.24 1.45
CA VAL A 185 -8.55 3.20 1.48
C VAL A 185 -8.50 4.14 0.28
N ALA A 186 -7.32 4.71 -0.04
CA ALA A 186 -7.17 5.57 -1.22
C ALA A 186 -7.43 4.83 -2.53
N VAL A 187 -6.92 3.61 -2.65
CA VAL A 187 -7.08 2.76 -3.84
C VAL A 187 -8.55 2.41 -4.06
N LEU A 188 -9.28 2.04 -3.01
CA LEU A 188 -10.70 1.72 -3.09
C LEU A 188 -11.55 2.91 -3.53
N ILE A 189 -11.26 4.11 -3.00
CA ILE A 189 -11.90 5.35 -3.42
C ILE A 189 -11.62 5.61 -4.90
N MET A 190 -10.38 5.43 -5.37
CA MET A 190 -10.01 5.58 -6.77
C MET A 190 -10.80 4.64 -7.67
N ILE A 191 -10.80 3.35 -7.37
CA ILE A 191 -11.45 2.34 -8.21
C ILE A 191 -12.92 2.66 -8.38
N ILE A 192 -13.64 2.90 -7.30
CA ILE A 192 -15.08 3.14 -7.35
C ILE A 192 -15.38 4.47 -8.03
N SER A 193 -14.69 5.55 -7.66
CA SER A 193 -14.92 6.86 -8.26
C SER A 193 -14.65 6.88 -9.77
N LEU A 194 -13.55 6.28 -10.23
CA LEU A 194 -13.22 6.18 -11.66
C LEU A 194 -14.22 5.31 -12.41
N LEU A 195 -14.53 4.12 -11.89
CA LEU A 195 -15.37 3.16 -12.58
C LEU A 195 -16.79 3.71 -12.79
N PHE A 196 -17.40 4.23 -11.74
CA PHE A 196 -18.76 4.75 -11.85
C PHE A 196 -18.83 6.05 -12.65
N THR A 197 -17.83 6.93 -12.55
CA THR A 197 -17.81 8.18 -13.31
C THR A 197 -17.56 7.93 -14.80
N SER A 198 -16.70 6.98 -15.15
CA SER A 198 -16.45 6.63 -16.54
C SER A 198 -17.69 6.06 -17.24
N MET A 199 -18.55 5.37 -16.50
CA MET A 199 -19.80 4.81 -17.01
C MET A 199 -20.98 5.81 -17.02
N ALA A 200 -20.90 6.88 -16.25
CA ALA A 200 -22.03 7.78 -15.99
C ALA A 200 -22.66 8.42 -17.23
N ILE A 201 -21.85 8.87 -18.19
CA ILE A 201 -22.32 9.52 -19.42
C ILE A 201 -22.62 8.47 -20.50
N ILE A 202 -21.77 7.45 -20.60
CA ILE A 202 -21.91 6.36 -21.58
C ILE A 202 -23.24 5.61 -21.41
N LYS A 203 -23.65 5.39 -20.16
CA LYS A 203 -24.92 4.72 -19.88
C LYS A 203 -26.13 5.44 -20.51
N GLU A 204 -26.16 6.78 -20.45
CA GLU A 204 -27.21 7.56 -21.09
C GLU A 204 -27.14 7.49 -22.62
N LYS A 205 -25.93 7.42 -23.17
CA LYS A 205 -25.71 7.32 -24.61
C LYS A 205 -26.17 5.96 -25.14
N GLU A 206 -25.87 4.87 -24.45
CA GLU A 206 -26.30 3.52 -24.84
C GLU A 206 -27.81 3.30 -24.71
N VAL A 207 -28.44 3.90 -23.70
CA VAL A 207 -29.89 3.80 -23.47
C VAL A 207 -30.66 4.74 -24.42
N GLY A 208 -29.96 5.64 -25.15
CA GLY A 208 -30.59 6.61 -26.08
C GLY A 208 -31.23 7.81 -25.38
N THR A 209 -31.02 7.97 -24.07
CA THR A 209 -31.59 9.10 -23.31
C THR A 209 -30.74 10.36 -23.44
N MET A 210 -29.56 10.27 -24.08
CA MET A 210 -28.67 11.42 -24.26
C MET A 210 -29.30 12.49 -25.16
N GLU A 211 -30.01 12.10 -26.24
CA GLU A 211 -30.73 13.02 -27.13
C GLU A 211 -31.81 13.80 -26.40
N GLN A 212 -32.54 13.14 -25.50
CA GLN A 212 -33.55 13.80 -24.65
C GLN A 212 -32.93 14.82 -23.70
N LEU A 213 -31.71 14.54 -23.19
CA LEU A 213 -30.99 15.47 -22.34
C LEU A 213 -30.46 16.68 -23.10
N ILE A 214 -30.04 16.52 -24.36
CA ILE A 214 -29.54 17.60 -25.22
C ILE A 214 -30.67 18.59 -25.59
N VAL A 215 -31.87 18.11 -25.84
CA VAL A 215 -33.07 18.97 -26.14
C VAL A 215 -33.52 19.79 -24.92
N THR A 216 -33.14 19.38 -23.73
CA THR A 216 -33.47 20.18 -22.52
C THR A 216 -32.59 21.44 -22.45
N PRO A 217 -33.11 22.58 -21.96
CA PRO A 217 -32.35 23.83 -21.89
C PRO A 217 -31.33 23.82 -20.73
N MET A 218 -30.52 22.75 -20.69
CA MET A 218 -29.48 22.57 -19.66
C MET A 218 -28.10 22.92 -20.22
N ARG A 219 -27.27 23.56 -19.40
CA ARG A 219 -25.88 23.80 -19.74
C ARG A 219 -25.05 22.54 -19.55
N PRO A 220 -24.05 22.25 -20.41
CA PRO A 220 -23.18 21.07 -20.26
C PRO A 220 -22.59 20.92 -18.85
N PHE A 221 -22.24 22.03 -18.22
CA PHE A 221 -21.70 22.08 -16.87
C PHE A 221 -22.73 21.62 -15.80
N GLU A 222 -24.03 21.95 -15.98
CA GLU A 222 -25.10 21.51 -15.05
C GLU A 222 -25.32 20.00 -15.14
N LEU A 223 -25.21 19.44 -16.34
CA LEU A 223 -25.28 17.99 -16.56
C LEU A 223 -24.12 17.27 -15.91
N ILE A 224 -22.90 17.74 -16.13
CA ILE A 224 -21.68 17.15 -15.54
C ILE A 224 -21.78 17.19 -14.01
N LEU A 225 -22.09 18.33 -13.41
CA LEU A 225 -22.25 18.44 -11.96
C LEU A 225 -23.34 17.53 -11.43
N GLY A 226 -24.51 17.53 -12.08
CA GLY A 226 -25.63 16.68 -11.66
C GLY A 226 -25.29 15.20 -11.65
N LYS A 227 -24.43 14.75 -12.58
CA LYS A 227 -23.95 13.37 -12.66
C LYS A 227 -22.78 13.06 -11.72
N THR A 228 -21.89 14.00 -11.48
CA THR A 228 -20.70 13.74 -10.66
C THR A 228 -20.99 13.83 -9.15
N ILE A 229 -21.88 14.69 -8.72
CA ILE A 229 -22.25 14.86 -7.30
C ILE A 229 -22.65 13.56 -6.62
N PRO A 230 -23.52 12.69 -7.16
CA PRO A 230 -23.89 11.43 -6.53
C PRO A 230 -22.67 10.51 -6.30
N TYR A 231 -21.79 10.39 -7.29
CA TYR A 231 -20.60 9.56 -7.18
C TYR A 231 -19.60 10.11 -6.18
N THR A 232 -19.47 11.44 -6.10
CA THR A 232 -18.67 12.11 -5.07
C THR A 232 -19.20 11.80 -3.67
N LEU A 233 -20.50 11.92 -3.45
CA LEU A 233 -21.12 11.66 -2.15
C LEU A 233 -20.99 10.18 -1.74
N ILE A 234 -21.14 9.25 -2.69
CA ILE A 234 -20.94 7.82 -2.45
C ILE A 234 -19.48 7.53 -2.10
N SER A 235 -18.53 8.11 -2.83
CA SER A 235 -17.10 7.95 -2.55
C SER A 235 -16.70 8.52 -1.20
N ILE A 236 -17.29 9.63 -0.78
CA ILE A 236 -17.09 10.19 0.57
C ILE A 236 -17.70 9.26 1.63
N ALA A 237 -18.92 8.79 1.43
CA ALA A 237 -19.55 7.85 2.35
C ALA A 237 -18.72 6.54 2.47
N GLN A 238 -18.21 6.06 1.36
CA GLN A 238 -17.31 4.91 1.32
C GLN A 238 -15.99 5.20 2.07
N MET A 239 -15.38 6.37 1.87
CA MET A 239 -14.19 6.78 2.63
C MET A 239 -14.44 6.68 4.13
N VAL A 240 -15.55 7.26 4.60
CA VAL A 240 -15.91 7.22 6.03
C VAL A 240 -16.09 5.78 6.49
N ALA A 241 -16.88 4.99 5.78
CA ALA A 241 -17.18 3.61 6.15
C ALA A 241 -15.94 2.72 6.18
N VAL A 242 -15.09 2.80 5.14
CA VAL A 242 -13.85 2.00 5.03
C VAL A 242 -12.81 2.47 6.04
N SER A 243 -12.72 3.78 6.32
CA SER A 243 -11.81 4.30 7.35
C SER A 243 -12.23 3.89 8.76
N LEU A 244 -13.52 3.92 9.06
CA LEU A 244 -14.04 3.41 10.33
C LEU A 244 -13.76 1.91 10.47
N PHE A 245 -13.97 1.14 9.42
CA PHE A 245 -13.65 -0.28 9.43
C PHE A 245 -12.15 -0.53 9.62
N ALA A 246 -11.27 0.27 9.00
CA ALA A 246 -9.82 0.21 9.18
C ALA A 246 -9.42 0.46 10.65
N VAL A 247 -10.04 1.43 11.30
CA VAL A 247 -9.75 1.77 12.71
C VAL A 247 -10.31 0.71 13.66
N PHE A 248 -11.59 0.31 13.50
CA PHE A 248 -12.24 -0.59 14.47
C PHE A 248 -11.95 -2.07 14.27
N TRP A 249 -11.70 -2.51 13.05
CA TRP A 249 -11.45 -3.93 12.75
C TRP A 249 -9.96 -4.27 12.74
N PHE A 250 -9.15 -3.39 12.16
CA PHE A 250 -7.71 -3.60 12.03
C PHE A 250 -6.88 -2.90 13.10
N ASP A 251 -7.50 -2.15 14.01
CA ASP A 251 -6.81 -1.34 15.05
C ASP A 251 -5.76 -0.38 14.48
N VAL A 252 -5.95 0.07 13.23
CA VAL A 252 -5.02 1.02 12.61
C VAL A 252 -5.15 2.39 13.29
N PRO A 253 -4.07 2.94 13.83
CA PRO A 253 -4.14 4.21 14.56
C PRO A 253 -4.48 5.37 13.63
N MET A 254 -5.46 6.20 14.02
CA MET A 254 -5.79 7.45 13.36
C MET A 254 -5.36 8.61 14.23
N ARG A 255 -4.15 9.12 14.00
CA ARG A 255 -3.52 10.13 14.86
C ARG A 255 -3.77 11.57 14.42
N GLY A 256 -4.12 11.78 13.16
CA GLY A 256 -4.29 13.09 12.56
C GLY A 256 -5.75 13.54 12.43
N SER A 257 -5.94 14.69 11.80
CA SER A 257 -7.25 15.31 11.63
C SER A 257 -8.07 14.65 10.52
N VAL A 258 -9.27 14.18 10.86
CA VAL A 258 -10.27 13.67 9.89
C VAL A 258 -10.65 14.75 8.87
N LEU A 259 -10.66 16.03 9.27
CA LEU A 259 -10.99 17.12 8.37
C LEU A 259 -9.93 17.29 7.26
N LEU A 260 -8.65 17.13 7.59
CA LEU A 260 -7.58 17.13 6.59
C LEU A 260 -7.78 15.97 5.63
N MET A 261 -8.00 14.76 6.13
CA MET A 261 -8.25 13.61 5.27
C MET A 261 -9.43 13.85 4.33
N PHE A 262 -10.53 14.38 4.85
CA PHE A 262 -11.73 14.73 4.07
C PHE A 262 -11.42 15.74 2.96
N ALA A 263 -10.69 16.82 3.28
CA ALA A 263 -10.27 17.81 2.29
C ALA A 263 -9.40 17.18 1.19
N GLY A 264 -8.44 16.32 1.57
CA GLY A 264 -7.59 15.58 0.63
C GLY A 264 -8.42 14.69 -0.30
N VAL A 265 -9.38 13.95 0.25
CA VAL A 265 -10.28 13.11 -0.56
C VAL A 265 -11.13 13.95 -1.52
N CYS A 266 -11.66 15.09 -1.12
CA CYS A 266 -12.42 15.97 -2.02
C CYS A 266 -11.57 16.44 -3.21
N LEU A 267 -10.30 16.81 -3.00
CA LEU A 267 -9.38 17.21 -4.06
C LEU A 267 -8.98 16.01 -4.94
N PHE A 268 -8.77 14.87 -4.34
CA PHE A 268 -8.48 13.63 -5.05
C PHE A 268 -9.65 13.20 -5.94
N LEU A 269 -10.87 13.29 -5.42
CA LEU A 269 -12.08 13.01 -6.19
C LEU A 269 -12.23 13.96 -7.38
N LEU A 270 -11.86 15.24 -7.25
CA LEU A 270 -11.89 16.18 -8.38
C LEU A 270 -11.03 15.67 -9.55
N SER A 271 -9.82 15.16 -9.27
CA SER A 271 -8.94 14.57 -10.27
C SER A 271 -9.54 13.29 -10.87
N ASN A 272 -10.02 12.38 -10.04
CA ASN A 272 -10.59 11.11 -10.49
C ASN A 272 -11.86 11.29 -11.31
N LEU A 273 -12.75 12.19 -10.89
CA LEU A 273 -13.97 12.51 -11.64
C LEU A 273 -13.63 13.10 -13.01
N GLY A 274 -12.61 13.97 -13.07
CA GLY A 274 -12.11 14.51 -14.34
C GLY A 274 -11.59 13.42 -15.28
N ILE A 275 -10.77 12.48 -14.76
CA ILE A 275 -10.27 11.34 -15.54
C ILE A 275 -11.42 10.43 -15.98
N GLY A 276 -12.36 10.10 -15.08
CA GLY A 276 -13.53 9.30 -15.40
C GLY A 276 -14.40 9.92 -16.49
N LEU A 277 -14.64 11.23 -16.40
CA LEU A 277 -15.35 11.98 -17.44
C LEU A 277 -14.59 11.95 -18.77
N PHE A 278 -13.28 12.14 -18.75
CA PHE A 278 -12.44 12.04 -19.96
C PHE A 278 -12.59 10.66 -20.61
N ILE A 279 -12.47 9.58 -19.85
CA ILE A 279 -12.68 8.21 -20.32
C ILE A 279 -14.09 8.06 -20.93
N SER A 280 -15.11 8.59 -20.26
CA SER A 280 -16.49 8.56 -20.75
C SER A 280 -16.66 9.26 -22.10
N THR A 281 -15.90 10.33 -22.39
CA THR A 281 -15.98 11.03 -23.67
C THR A 281 -15.33 10.30 -24.82
N ILE A 282 -14.31 9.48 -24.59
CA ILE A 282 -13.58 8.75 -25.63
C ILE A 282 -14.16 7.37 -25.91
N SER A 283 -14.95 6.82 -24.98
CA SER A 283 -15.54 5.49 -25.11
C SER A 283 -16.89 5.54 -25.87
N ALA A 284 -17.23 4.46 -26.56
CA ALA A 284 -18.49 4.32 -27.27
C ALA A 284 -19.51 3.46 -26.49
N THR A 285 -19.04 2.51 -25.68
CA THR A 285 -19.87 1.58 -24.92
C THR A 285 -19.45 1.52 -23.46
N GLN A 286 -20.33 1.09 -22.56
CA GLN A 286 -20.00 0.88 -21.14
C GLN A 286 -18.87 -0.12 -20.96
N GLN A 287 -18.86 -1.19 -21.77
CA GLN A 287 -17.79 -2.19 -21.73
C GLN A 287 -16.44 -1.57 -22.11
N GLN A 288 -16.40 -0.75 -23.16
CA GLN A 288 -15.18 -0.04 -23.56
C GLN A 288 -14.71 0.94 -22.46
N ALA A 289 -15.64 1.70 -21.85
CA ALA A 289 -15.32 2.61 -20.76
C ALA A 289 -14.73 1.87 -19.56
N MET A 290 -15.28 0.70 -19.21
CA MET A 290 -14.78 -0.14 -18.14
C MET A 290 -13.38 -0.66 -18.43
N MET A 291 -13.12 -1.20 -19.63
CA MET A 291 -11.79 -1.67 -20.04
C MET A 291 -10.76 -0.53 -20.03
N THR A 292 -11.14 0.63 -20.58
CA THR A 292 -10.27 1.82 -20.56
C THR A 292 -9.98 2.27 -19.12
N THR A 293 -10.97 2.21 -18.23
CA THR A 293 -10.78 2.54 -16.82
C THR A 293 -9.77 1.62 -16.15
N PHE A 294 -9.84 0.31 -16.40
CA PHE A 294 -8.83 -0.63 -15.90
C PHE A 294 -7.43 -0.32 -16.43
N PHE A 295 -7.32 0.08 -17.70
CA PHE A 295 -6.06 0.50 -18.28
C PHE A 295 -5.43 1.70 -17.55
N PHE A 296 -6.23 2.59 -16.97
CA PHE A 296 -5.74 3.68 -16.11
C PHE A 296 -5.49 3.23 -14.65
N ILE A 297 -6.38 2.41 -14.09
CA ILE A 297 -6.27 1.95 -12.69
C ILE A 297 -4.96 1.22 -12.44
N VAL A 298 -4.57 0.28 -13.33
CA VAL A 298 -3.38 -0.56 -13.12
C VAL A 298 -2.09 0.27 -13.06
N PRO A 299 -1.76 1.15 -14.03
CA PRO A 299 -0.60 2.02 -13.92
C PRO A 299 -0.66 2.97 -12.73
N PHE A 300 -1.81 3.55 -12.43
CA PHE A 300 -1.96 4.44 -11.27
C PHE A 300 -1.68 3.71 -9.96
N PHE A 301 -2.17 2.48 -9.82
CA PHE A 301 -1.91 1.65 -8.66
C PHE A 301 -0.41 1.31 -8.53
N MET A 302 0.22 0.87 -9.62
CA MET A 302 1.64 0.49 -9.61
C MET A 302 2.58 1.68 -9.39
N LEU A 303 2.27 2.83 -9.98
CA LEU A 303 3.08 4.04 -9.93
C LEU A 303 2.71 4.98 -8.76
N SER A 304 1.91 4.51 -7.81
CA SER A 304 1.42 5.34 -6.69
C SER A 304 2.36 5.39 -5.49
N GLY A 305 3.38 4.52 -5.41
CA GLY A 305 4.15 4.32 -4.19
C GLY A 305 3.44 3.46 -3.14
N PHE A 306 2.35 2.76 -3.53
CA PHE A 306 1.61 1.88 -2.63
C PHE A 306 2.38 0.58 -2.37
N ILE A 307 2.76 -0.15 -3.43
CA ILE A 307 3.50 -1.42 -3.35
C ILE A 307 5.01 -1.18 -3.39
N PHE A 308 5.45 -0.38 -4.36
CA PHE A 308 6.86 -0.13 -4.60
C PHE A 308 7.18 1.33 -4.26
N PRO A 309 8.20 1.59 -3.40
CA PRO A 309 8.66 2.95 -3.12
C PRO A 309 9.05 3.66 -4.41
N ILE A 310 8.60 4.92 -4.56
CA ILE A 310 8.85 5.71 -5.78
C ILE A 310 10.34 5.97 -5.97
N GLU A 311 11.07 6.10 -4.86
CA GLU A 311 12.52 6.33 -4.82
C GLU A 311 13.32 5.21 -5.50
N ASN A 312 12.77 3.98 -5.53
CA ASN A 312 13.38 2.82 -6.16
C ASN A 312 13.10 2.73 -7.67
N MET A 313 12.28 3.62 -8.20
CA MET A 313 11.95 3.65 -9.63
C MET A 313 13.00 4.43 -10.43
N PRO A 314 13.22 4.12 -11.73
CA PRO A 314 14.03 4.96 -12.60
C PRO A 314 13.54 6.41 -12.63
N VAL A 315 14.46 7.39 -12.73
CA VAL A 315 14.14 8.82 -12.63
C VAL A 315 13.04 9.25 -13.61
N ALA A 316 13.05 8.74 -14.84
CA ALA A 316 12.02 9.03 -15.83
C ALA A 316 10.61 8.58 -15.36
N VAL A 317 10.52 7.43 -14.69
CA VAL A 317 9.27 6.90 -14.13
C VAL A 317 8.85 7.74 -12.92
N GLN A 318 9.78 8.19 -12.07
CA GLN A 318 9.47 9.07 -10.94
C GLN A 318 8.77 10.35 -11.40
N TRP A 319 9.21 10.95 -12.51
CA TRP A 319 8.53 12.12 -13.11
C TRP A 319 7.12 11.78 -13.59
N LEU A 320 6.94 10.60 -14.20
CA LEU A 320 5.62 10.15 -14.64
C LEU A 320 4.65 9.98 -13.47
N THR A 321 5.14 9.55 -12.31
CA THR A 321 4.29 9.41 -11.11
C THR A 321 3.70 10.73 -10.63
N CYS A 322 4.27 11.89 -11.02
CA CYS A 322 3.71 13.20 -10.68
C CYS A 322 2.35 13.46 -11.34
N LEU A 323 2.02 12.75 -12.42
CA LEU A 323 0.70 12.82 -13.07
C LEU A 323 -0.34 11.90 -12.40
N ASN A 324 0.07 11.13 -11.41
CA ASN A 324 -0.78 10.17 -10.71
C ASN A 324 -1.38 10.79 -9.43
N PRO A 325 -2.68 11.09 -9.38
CA PRO A 325 -3.29 11.68 -8.20
C PRO A 325 -3.26 10.72 -6.99
N LEU A 326 -3.25 9.39 -7.21
CA LEU A 326 -3.20 8.39 -6.14
C LEU A 326 -1.90 8.49 -5.34
N ARG A 327 -0.77 8.84 -5.96
CA ARG A 327 0.52 9.07 -5.29
C ARG A 327 0.36 10.06 -4.13
N PHE A 328 -0.22 11.21 -4.41
CA PHE A 328 -0.38 12.27 -3.41
C PHE A 328 -1.39 11.90 -2.34
N MET A 329 -2.48 11.22 -2.74
CA MET A 329 -3.50 10.79 -1.80
C MET A 329 -3.00 9.75 -0.81
N ILE A 330 -2.15 8.80 -1.24
CA ILE A 330 -1.53 7.82 -0.34
C ILE A 330 -0.66 8.51 0.71
N VAL A 331 0.12 9.52 0.31
CA VAL A 331 0.96 10.29 1.26
C VAL A 331 0.08 11.02 2.27
N ILE A 332 -1.03 11.64 1.84
CA ILE A 332 -1.97 12.32 2.72
C ILE A 332 -2.59 11.33 3.72
N ILE A 333 -3.15 10.22 3.24
CA ILE A 333 -3.81 9.23 4.10
C ILE A 333 -2.83 8.64 5.11
N ARG A 334 -1.64 8.19 4.66
CA ARG A 334 -0.61 7.66 5.56
C ARG A 334 -0.12 8.72 6.55
N GLY A 335 0.00 9.98 6.11
CA GLY A 335 0.36 11.10 6.96
C GLY A 335 -0.65 11.34 8.08
N VAL A 336 -1.93 11.29 7.76
CA VAL A 336 -3.02 11.48 8.73
C VAL A 336 -3.16 10.26 9.64
N PHE A 337 -3.20 9.04 9.10
CA PHE A 337 -3.39 7.83 9.90
C PHE A 337 -2.21 7.58 10.84
N LEU A 338 -1.00 7.47 10.31
CA LEU A 338 0.15 6.97 11.05
C LEU A 338 0.94 8.07 11.76
N LYS A 339 1.18 9.18 11.06
CA LYS A 339 2.11 10.21 11.54
C LYS A 339 1.39 11.31 12.33
N GLY A 340 0.10 11.53 12.08
CA GLY A 340 -0.64 12.63 12.71
C GLY A 340 -0.17 14.02 12.26
N VAL A 341 0.44 14.13 11.06
CA VAL A 341 0.98 15.39 10.54
C VAL A 341 -0.14 16.31 10.03
N GLY A 342 0.07 17.60 10.21
CA GLY A 342 -0.83 18.67 9.79
C GLY A 342 -0.59 19.18 8.36
N MET A 343 -1.29 20.28 8.03
CA MET A 343 -1.17 20.95 6.73
C MET A 343 0.24 21.50 6.48
N GLU A 344 1.00 21.81 7.52
CA GLU A 344 2.39 22.29 7.49
C GLU A 344 3.31 21.36 6.68
N VAL A 345 3.06 20.04 6.78
CA VAL A 345 3.85 19.00 6.09
C VAL A 345 3.17 18.55 4.80
N LEU A 346 1.82 18.51 4.78
CA LEU A 346 1.06 17.92 3.69
C LEU A 346 0.69 18.93 2.56
N TRP A 347 0.95 20.22 2.71
CA TRP A 347 0.58 21.24 1.73
C TRP A 347 1.06 20.98 0.30
N PRO A 348 2.27 20.38 0.05
CA PRO A 348 2.70 20.12 -1.33
C PRO A 348 1.81 19.10 -2.03
N GLN A 349 1.33 18.08 -1.29
CA GLN A 349 0.44 17.04 -1.81
C GLN A 349 -0.94 17.61 -2.12
N TYR A 350 -1.45 18.50 -1.27
CA TYR A 350 -2.70 19.22 -1.51
C TYR A 350 -2.60 20.12 -2.74
N LEU A 351 -1.52 20.88 -2.86
CA LEU A 351 -1.27 21.73 -4.01
C LEU A 351 -1.21 20.92 -5.32
N ALA A 352 -0.50 19.80 -5.29
CA ALA A 352 -0.43 18.91 -6.44
C ALA A 352 -1.81 18.37 -6.84
N LEU A 353 -2.65 17.95 -5.88
CA LEU A 353 -4.01 17.51 -6.15
C LEU A 353 -4.91 18.63 -6.69
N VAL A 354 -4.75 19.87 -6.22
CA VAL A 354 -5.48 21.03 -6.75
C VAL A 354 -5.10 21.28 -8.21
N ILE A 355 -3.81 21.29 -8.51
CA ILE A 355 -3.31 21.53 -9.88
C ILE A 355 -3.78 20.42 -10.82
N LEU A 356 -3.57 19.15 -10.43
CA LEU A 356 -3.99 18.01 -11.24
C LEU A 356 -5.52 17.96 -11.40
N GLY A 357 -6.26 18.16 -10.32
CA GLY A 357 -7.71 18.16 -10.34
C GLY A 357 -8.26 19.24 -11.24
N ALA A 358 -7.77 20.48 -11.11
CA ALA A 358 -8.17 21.59 -11.95
C ALA A 358 -7.83 21.36 -13.43
N ALA A 359 -6.62 20.90 -13.73
CA ALA A 359 -6.18 20.66 -15.11
C ALA A 359 -6.99 19.54 -15.78
N VAL A 360 -7.15 18.40 -15.11
CA VAL A 360 -7.88 17.24 -15.67
C VAL A 360 -9.37 17.53 -15.81
N PHE A 361 -9.97 18.16 -14.80
CA PHE A 361 -11.40 18.49 -14.82
C PHE A 361 -11.72 19.54 -15.89
N ALA A 362 -10.90 20.59 -16.00
CA ALA A 362 -11.05 21.60 -17.05
C ALA A 362 -10.89 20.99 -18.46
N GLY A 363 -9.92 20.10 -18.65
CA GLY A 363 -9.72 19.36 -19.91
C GLY A 363 -10.92 18.48 -20.27
N ALA A 364 -11.50 17.77 -19.30
CA ALA A 364 -12.68 16.94 -19.49
C ALA A 364 -13.91 17.76 -19.88
N VAL A 365 -14.16 18.86 -19.18
CA VAL A 365 -15.27 19.78 -19.46
C VAL A 365 -15.14 20.42 -20.85
N GLY A 366 -13.92 20.87 -21.21
CA GLY A 366 -13.65 21.47 -22.52
C GLY A 366 -13.88 20.50 -23.68
N ARG A 367 -13.50 19.22 -23.51
CA ARG A 367 -13.72 18.18 -24.52
C ARG A 367 -15.19 17.78 -24.64
N PHE A 368 -15.90 17.74 -23.51
CA PHE A 368 -17.32 17.43 -23.51
C PHE A 368 -18.14 18.48 -24.26
N ARG A 369 -17.79 19.77 -24.09
CA ARG A 369 -18.44 20.88 -24.81
C ARG A 369 -18.30 20.79 -26.33
N LYS A 370 -17.13 20.40 -26.84
CA LYS A 370 -16.87 20.22 -28.28
C LYS A 370 -17.60 19.05 -28.95
N ARG A 371 -18.17 18.15 -28.17
CA ARG A 371 -18.91 16.98 -28.69
C ARG A 371 -20.45 17.16 -28.67
N LEU A 372 -20.92 18.22 -28.06
CA LEU A 372 -22.33 18.61 -28.05
C LEU A 372 -22.64 19.67 -29.14
N ASP A 373 -21.59 20.33 -29.66
CA ASP A 373 -21.64 21.19 -30.84
C ASP A 373 -21.27 20.38 -32.09
#